data_568bae602df21028db549778ad17ca57
#
_entry.id   568bae602df21028db549778ad17ca57
#
_cell.length_a   1.000
_cell.length_b   1.000
_cell.length_c   1.000
_cell.angle_alpha   90.00
_cell.angle_beta   90.00
_cell.angle_gamma   90.00
#
_symmetry.space_group_name_H-M   'P 1'
#
loop_
_entity.id
_entity.type
_entity.pdbx_description
1 polymer ?
#
loop_
_entity_poly.entity_id
_entity_poly.type
_entity_poly.pdbx_seq_one_letter_code
_entity_poly.pdbx_strand_id
1 'polypeptide(L)'
;ARARNRRPRITGVDGVRAWVILFLAIASEVVGTVALKFAVEHVWIYGVAAFCFILAFVLLHRVMQEGVNVGVAYGLWASGGVISTALLSAALFGEPLGAVKLAGIALIMAGVFCVEMGAKPEEDQDHTVEVAPQ
;
A
#
# COMPACT_ATOMS: atom_id res chain seq x y z
N ALA A 1 8.25 24.92 31.19
CA ALA A 1 8.40 24.98 29.74
C ALA A 1 7.51 23.91 29.09
N ARG A 2 6.36 24.31 28.58
CA ARG A 2 5.49 23.41 27.82
C ARG A 2 6.13 23.20 26.46
N ALA A 3 6.74 22.05 26.26
CA ALA A 3 7.10 21.60 24.93
C ALA A 3 5.79 21.41 24.13
N ARG A 4 5.46 22.41 23.33
CA ARG A 4 4.36 22.34 22.37
C ARG A 4 4.75 21.31 21.33
N ASN A 5 4.29 20.08 21.51
CA ASN A 5 4.43 19.00 20.53
C ASN A 5 3.70 19.44 19.27
N ARG A 6 4.42 20.09 18.36
CA ARG A 6 3.92 20.44 17.03
C ARG A 6 3.93 19.14 16.24
N ARG A 7 2.78 18.47 16.17
CA ARG A 7 2.56 17.46 15.13
C ARG A 7 2.80 18.14 13.80
N PRO A 8 3.58 17.54 12.90
CA PRO A 8 3.74 18.10 11.57
C PRO A 8 2.34 18.14 10.93
N ARG A 9 1.86 19.33 10.62
CA ARG A 9 0.75 19.48 9.68
C ARG A 9 1.24 18.84 8.39
N ILE A 10 0.50 17.86 7.90
CA ILE A 10 0.71 17.31 6.57
C ILE A 10 0.48 18.49 5.63
N THR A 11 1.55 19.15 5.23
CA THR A 11 1.50 20.14 4.17
C THR A 11 1.23 19.41 2.87
N GLY A 12 0.54 20.02 1.92
CA GLY A 12 0.17 19.35 0.67
C GLY A 12 1.33 18.66 -0.06
N VAL A 13 2.56 19.10 0.17
CA VAL A 13 3.79 18.50 -0.39
C VAL A 13 4.09 17.14 0.24
N ASP A 14 3.86 16.97 1.55
CA ASP A 14 4.08 15.71 2.25
C ASP A 14 3.05 14.66 1.82
N GLY A 15 1.81 15.09 1.55
CA GLY A 15 0.77 14.24 1.00
C GLY A 15 1.13 13.69 -0.39
N VAL A 16 1.57 14.55 -1.31
CA VAL A 16 2.00 14.13 -2.67
C VAL A 16 3.18 13.17 -2.59
N ARG A 17 4.13 13.42 -1.70
CA ARG A 17 5.30 12.56 -1.49
C ARG A 17 4.89 11.15 -1.04
N ALA A 18 3.98 11.04 -0.07
CA ALA A 18 3.47 9.76 0.40
C ALA A 18 2.80 8.97 -0.74
N TRP A 19 2.00 9.62 -1.57
CA TRP A 19 1.35 8.99 -2.71
C TRP A 19 2.34 8.52 -3.78
N VAL A 20 3.38 9.31 -4.07
CA VAL A 20 4.45 8.90 -5.00
C VAL A 20 5.20 7.68 -4.48
N ILE A 21 5.54 7.65 -3.18
CA ILE A 21 6.22 6.50 -2.57
C ILE A 21 5.32 5.26 -2.61
N LEU A 22 4.02 5.40 -2.35
CA LEU A 22 3.05 4.30 -2.44
C LEU A 22 2.97 3.74 -3.87
N PHE A 23 2.92 4.61 -4.88
CA PHE A 23 2.92 4.20 -6.28
C PHE A 23 4.20 3.44 -6.65
N LEU A 24 5.36 3.90 -6.18
CA LEU A 24 6.64 3.21 -6.38
C LEU A 24 6.68 1.85 -5.68
N ALA A 25 6.07 1.73 -4.50
CA ALA A 25 5.94 0.46 -3.79
C ALA A 25 5.12 -0.55 -4.61
N ILE A 26 3.98 -0.13 -5.15
CA ILE A 26 3.13 -0.96 -6.01
C ILE A 26 3.88 -1.34 -7.29
N ALA A 27 4.54 -0.39 -7.95
CA ALA A 27 5.30 -0.65 -9.17
C ALA A 27 6.44 -1.67 -8.93
N SER A 28 7.16 -1.54 -7.83
CA SER A 28 8.22 -2.47 -7.44
C SER A 28 7.68 -3.89 -7.21
N GLU A 29 6.53 -4.03 -6.54
CA GLU A 29 5.87 -5.31 -6.34
C GLU A 29 5.45 -5.97 -7.66
N VAL A 30 4.84 -5.18 -8.56
CA VAL A 30 4.41 -5.66 -9.87
C VAL A 30 5.60 -6.15 -10.70
N VAL A 31 6.70 -5.39 -10.71
CA VAL A 31 7.95 -5.81 -11.38
C VAL A 31 8.48 -7.11 -10.79
N GLY A 32 8.49 -7.24 -9.45
CA GLY A 32 8.89 -8.47 -8.77
C GLY A 32 8.03 -9.68 -9.17
N THR A 33 6.71 -9.48 -9.23
CA THR A 33 5.76 -10.53 -9.63
C THR A 33 5.94 -10.96 -11.08
N VAL A 34 6.16 -10.00 -11.99
CA VAL A 34 6.47 -10.31 -13.41
C VAL A 34 7.81 -11.03 -13.52
N ALA A 35 8.83 -10.59 -12.77
CA ALA A 35 10.12 -11.24 -12.74
C ALA A 35 10.03 -12.71 -12.32
N LEU A 36 9.14 -13.06 -11.37
CA LEU A 36 8.92 -14.44 -10.97
C LEU A 36 8.43 -15.34 -12.11
N LYS A 37 7.63 -14.82 -13.05
CA LYS A 37 7.21 -15.60 -14.23
C LYS A 37 8.37 -15.97 -15.13
N PHE A 38 9.37 -15.10 -15.26
CA PHE A 38 10.58 -15.37 -16.05
C PHE A 38 11.66 -16.12 -15.26
N ALA A 39 11.58 -16.14 -13.92
CA ALA A 39 12.55 -16.80 -13.06
C ALA A 39 12.54 -18.33 -13.22
N VAL A 40 11.46 -18.91 -13.71
CA VAL A 40 11.37 -20.36 -13.99
C VAL A 40 12.42 -20.81 -15.01
N GLU A 41 12.75 -19.95 -15.96
CA GLU A 41 13.77 -20.24 -17.00
C GLU A 41 15.19 -19.83 -16.55
N HIS A 42 15.30 -18.84 -15.65
CA HIS A 42 16.58 -18.26 -15.25
C HIS A 42 16.63 -18.03 -13.74
N VAL A 43 17.31 -18.89 -13.03
CA VAL A 43 17.38 -18.89 -11.54
C VAL A 43 17.85 -17.56 -10.94
N TRP A 44 18.75 -16.83 -11.59
CA TRP A 44 19.24 -15.55 -11.10
C TRP A 44 18.14 -14.46 -10.99
N ILE A 45 17.02 -14.61 -11.76
CA ILE A 45 15.89 -13.68 -11.73
C ILE A 45 15.15 -13.76 -10.39
N TYR A 46 15.22 -14.87 -9.66
CA TYR A 46 14.68 -14.94 -8.28
C TYR A 46 15.34 -13.92 -7.36
N GLY A 47 16.63 -13.62 -7.55
CA GLY A 47 17.33 -12.57 -6.81
C GLY A 47 16.76 -11.18 -7.11
N VAL A 48 16.44 -10.90 -8.38
CA VAL A 48 15.80 -9.65 -8.80
C VAL A 48 14.40 -9.53 -8.20
N ALA A 49 13.60 -10.57 -8.27
CA ALA A 49 12.26 -10.60 -7.68
C ALA A 49 12.29 -10.35 -6.16
N ALA A 50 13.21 -11.04 -5.45
CA ALA A 50 13.39 -10.86 -4.02
C ALA A 50 13.77 -9.41 -3.67
N PHE A 51 14.69 -8.80 -4.43
CA PHE A 51 15.06 -7.40 -4.24
C PHE A 51 13.87 -6.45 -4.46
N CYS A 52 13.06 -6.67 -5.50
CA CYS A 52 11.88 -5.87 -5.79
C CYS A 52 10.84 -5.97 -4.66
N PHE A 53 10.61 -7.16 -4.10
CA PHE A 53 9.69 -7.33 -2.97
C PHE A 53 10.19 -6.66 -1.70
N ILE A 54 11.48 -6.81 -1.38
CA ILE A 54 12.07 -6.12 -0.23
C ILE A 54 11.91 -4.60 -0.39
N LEU A 55 12.21 -4.07 -1.58
CA LEU A 55 12.06 -2.66 -1.88
C LEU A 55 10.60 -2.20 -1.74
N ALA A 56 9.63 -2.99 -2.21
CA ALA A 56 8.21 -2.69 -2.07
C ALA A 56 7.80 -2.56 -0.60
N PHE A 57 8.23 -3.47 0.27
CA PHE A 57 7.95 -3.42 1.71
C PHE A 57 8.63 -2.24 2.41
N VAL A 58 9.88 -1.92 2.04
CA VAL A 58 10.59 -0.75 2.57
C VAL A 58 9.87 0.54 2.19
N LEU A 59 9.43 0.67 0.94
CA LEU A 59 8.68 1.83 0.47
C LEU A 59 7.31 1.92 1.15
N LEU A 60 6.60 0.82 1.33
CA LEU A 60 5.34 0.78 2.07
C LEU A 60 5.53 1.26 3.53
N HIS A 61 6.58 0.77 4.18
CA HIS A 61 6.92 1.23 5.53
C HIS A 61 7.19 2.75 5.57
N ARG A 62 7.86 3.29 4.56
CA ARG A 62 8.08 4.76 4.44
C ARG A 62 6.77 5.53 4.29
N VAL A 63 5.80 5.03 3.51
CA VAL A 63 4.47 5.65 3.40
C VAL A 63 3.78 5.75 4.77
N MET A 64 3.85 4.69 5.57
CA MET A 64 3.27 4.71 6.92
C MET A 64 3.97 5.71 7.85
N GLN A 65 5.27 5.93 7.68
CA GLN A 65 6.02 6.95 8.43
C GLN A 65 5.63 8.39 8.05
N GLU A 66 5.11 8.62 6.84
CA GLU A 66 4.60 9.93 6.41
C GLU A 66 3.22 10.26 7.03
N GLY A 67 2.69 9.41 7.90
CA GLY A 67 1.45 9.66 8.65
C GLY A 67 0.18 9.21 7.92
N VAL A 68 0.29 8.40 6.88
CA VAL A 68 -0.87 7.75 6.23
C VAL A 68 -1.41 6.66 7.15
N ASN A 69 -2.73 6.57 7.28
CA ASN A 69 -3.37 5.51 8.05
C ASN A 69 -2.93 4.13 7.56
N VAL A 70 -2.53 3.25 8.47
CA VAL A 70 -1.98 1.92 8.17
C VAL A 70 -2.94 1.09 7.33
N GLY A 71 -4.24 1.11 7.66
CA GLY A 71 -5.27 0.38 6.93
C GLY A 71 -5.43 0.87 5.49
N VAL A 72 -5.40 2.19 5.29
CA VAL A 72 -5.51 2.81 3.97
C VAL A 72 -4.25 2.52 3.14
N ALA A 73 -3.05 2.74 3.70
CA ALA A 73 -1.80 2.50 3.00
C ALA A 73 -1.66 1.04 2.57
N TYR A 74 -1.93 0.10 3.48
CA TYR A 74 -1.85 -1.32 3.21
C TYR A 74 -2.94 -1.79 2.24
N GLY A 75 -4.18 -1.31 2.42
CA GLY A 75 -5.31 -1.65 1.55
C GLY A 75 -5.09 -1.20 0.11
N LEU A 76 -4.62 0.04 -0.09
CA LEU A 76 -4.32 0.57 -1.42
C LEU A 76 -3.11 -0.12 -2.06
N TRP A 77 -2.06 -0.39 -1.29
CA TRP A 77 -0.90 -1.13 -1.78
C TRP A 77 -1.27 -2.54 -2.22
N ALA A 78 -1.94 -3.31 -1.37
CA ALA A 78 -2.31 -4.69 -1.67
C ALA A 78 -3.28 -4.79 -2.85
N SER A 79 -4.33 -3.95 -2.87
CA SER A 79 -5.30 -3.93 -3.98
C SER A 79 -4.68 -3.43 -5.28
N GLY A 80 -3.86 -2.37 -5.21
CA GLY A 80 -3.13 -1.82 -6.34
C GLY A 80 -2.17 -2.85 -6.95
N GLY A 81 -1.45 -3.60 -6.12
CA GLY A 81 -0.57 -4.69 -6.54
C GLY A 81 -1.33 -5.79 -7.28
N VAL A 82 -2.41 -6.30 -6.69
CA VAL A 82 -3.23 -7.37 -7.29
C VAL A 82 -3.85 -6.93 -8.62
N ILE A 83 -4.48 -5.75 -8.66
CA ILE A 83 -5.13 -5.23 -9.87
C ILE A 83 -4.10 -5.00 -10.98
N SER A 84 -2.99 -4.33 -10.65
CA SER A 84 -1.93 -4.04 -11.63
C SER A 84 -1.31 -5.33 -12.19
N THR A 85 -1.07 -6.33 -11.33
CA THR A 85 -0.53 -7.62 -11.75
C THR A 85 -1.52 -8.37 -12.65
N ALA A 86 -2.81 -8.35 -12.33
CA ALA A 86 -3.85 -8.98 -13.15
C ALA A 86 -3.95 -8.35 -14.54
N LEU A 87 -3.94 -7.01 -14.61
CA LEU A 87 -3.99 -6.27 -15.87
C LEU A 87 -2.73 -6.48 -16.71
N LEU A 88 -1.57 -6.43 -16.06
CA LEU A 88 -0.29 -6.62 -16.74
C LEU A 88 -0.11 -8.06 -17.23
N SER A 89 -0.57 -9.04 -16.47
CA SER A 89 -0.60 -10.44 -16.87
C SER A 89 -1.45 -10.65 -18.12
N ALA A 90 -2.63 -10.02 -18.16
CA ALA A 90 -3.49 -10.07 -19.34
C ALA A 90 -2.83 -9.42 -20.56
N ALA A 91 -2.17 -8.27 -20.37
CA ALA A 91 -1.55 -7.52 -21.47
C ALA A 91 -0.28 -8.21 -22.01
N LEU A 92 0.58 -8.74 -21.13
CA LEU A 92 1.88 -9.31 -21.53
C LEU A 92 1.78 -10.78 -21.97
N PHE A 93 0.89 -11.54 -21.34
CA PHE A 93 0.80 -12.98 -21.57
C PHE A 93 -0.47 -13.40 -22.32
N GLY A 94 -1.32 -12.44 -22.72
CA GLY A 94 -2.58 -12.73 -23.44
C GLY A 94 -3.58 -13.53 -22.59
N GLU A 95 -3.44 -13.51 -21.26
CA GLU A 95 -4.37 -14.22 -20.38
C GLU A 95 -5.74 -13.55 -20.40
N PRO A 96 -6.84 -14.26 -20.70
CA PRO A 96 -8.14 -13.64 -20.73
C PRO A 96 -8.57 -13.18 -19.32
N LEU A 97 -9.06 -11.94 -19.24
CA LEU A 97 -9.73 -11.44 -18.07
C LEU A 97 -11.14 -12.05 -18.00
N GLY A 98 -11.22 -13.28 -17.51
CA GLY A 98 -12.51 -13.97 -17.35
C GLY A 98 -13.41 -13.27 -16.32
N ALA A 99 -14.70 -13.57 -16.37
CA ALA A 99 -15.71 -12.97 -15.49
C ALA A 99 -15.37 -13.10 -14.00
N VAL A 100 -14.77 -14.22 -13.59
CA VAL A 100 -14.34 -14.46 -12.20
C VAL A 100 -13.22 -13.49 -11.78
N LYS A 101 -12.22 -13.24 -12.66
CA LYS A 101 -11.16 -12.26 -12.39
C LYS A 101 -11.73 -10.85 -12.28
N LEU A 102 -12.64 -10.47 -13.16
CA LEU A 102 -13.30 -9.15 -13.13
C LEU A 102 -14.17 -8.99 -11.88
N ALA A 103 -14.92 -10.01 -11.48
CA ALA A 103 -15.70 -9.99 -10.24
C ALA A 103 -14.78 -9.84 -9.00
N GLY A 104 -13.65 -10.54 -8.97
CA GLY A 104 -12.64 -10.40 -7.91
C GLY A 104 -12.06 -8.98 -7.83
N ILE A 105 -11.70 -8.39 -8.96
CA ILE A 105 -11.21 -7.00 -9.02
C ILE A 105 -12.30 -6.03 -8.51
N ALA A 106 -13.54 -6.18 -8.93
CA ALA A 106 -14.64 -5.35 -8.47
C ALA A 106 -14.86 -5.47 -6.95
N LEU A 107 -14.75 -6.68 -6.40
CA LEU A 107 -14.87 -6.92 -4.97
C LEU A 107 -13.72 -6.28 -4.17
N ILE A 108 -12.49 -6.36 -4.68
CA ILE A 108 -11.33 -5.70 -4.09
C ILE A 108 -11.53 -4.18 -4.08
N MET A 109 -11.97 -3.60 -5.18
CA MET A 109 -12.24 -2.16 -5.28
C MET A 109 -13.32 -1.71 -4.28
N ALA A 110 -14.40 -2.50 -4.16
CA ALA A 110 -15.44 -2.23 -3.18
C ALA A 110 -14.91 -2.30 -1.74
N GLY A 111 -14.07 -3.29 -1.43
CA GLY A 111 -13.43 -3.44 -0.12
C GLY A 111 -12.53 -2.26 0.23
N VAL A 112 -11.68 -1.82 -0.69
CA VAL A 112 -10.81 -0.64 -0.50
C VAL A 112 -11.64 0.62 -0.27
N PHE A 113 -12.69 0.81 -1.06
CA PHE A 113 -13.59 1.94 -0.89
C PHE A 113 -14.25 1.95 0.51
N CYS A 114 -14.70 0.78 0.99
CA CYS A 114 -15.24 0.64 2.35
C CYS A 114 -14.20 0.99 3.43
N VAL A 115 -12.96 0.55 3.27
CA VAL A 115 -11.87 0.86 4.21
C VAL A 115 -11.55 2.35 4.22
N GLU A 116 -11.49 2.98 3.05
CA GLU A 116 -11.25 4.43 2.92
C GLU A 116 -12.35 5.25 3.60
N MET A 117 -13.61 4.88 3.35
CA MET A 117 -14.75 5.55 3.99
C MET A 117 -14.82 5.30 5.50
N GLY A 118 -14.37 4.15 5.97
CA GLY A 118 -14.32 3.79 7.40
C GLY A 118 -13.09 4.32 8.13
N ALA A 119 -12.05 4.76 7.41
CA ALA A 119 -10.85 5.31 8.00
C ALA A 119 -11.15 6.71 8.57
N LYS A 120 -11.56 6.74 9.85
CA LYS A 120 -11.64 8.00 10.59
C LYS A 120 -10.23 8.56 10.76
N PRO A 121 -10.05 9.90 10.70
CA PRO A 121 -8.85 10.51 11.23
C PRO A 121 -8.68 9.99 12.65
N GLU A 122 -7.48 9.57 13.03
CA GLU A 122 -7.20 9.20 14.41
C GLU A 122 -7.53 10.41 15.28
N GLU A 123 -8.75 10.44 15.80
CA GLU A 123 -9.14 11.32 16.89
C GLU A 123 -8.34 10.82 18.09
N ASP A 124 -7.47 11.70 18.56
CA ASP A 124 -6.69 11.59 19.79
C ASP A 124 -7.56 10.90 20.84
N GLN A 125 -7.31 9.61 21.09
CA GLN A 125 -7.76 9.02 22.32
C GLN A 125 -6.89 9.64 23.41
N ASP A 126 -7.21 10.88 23.74
CA ASP A 126 -6.81 11.48 24.99
C ASP A 126 -7.40 10.59 26.10
N HIS A 127 -6.61 9.61 26.52
CA HIS A 127 -6.82 8.96 27.77
C HIS A 127 -6.60 10.02 28.86
N THR A 128 -7.61 10.83 29.08
CA THR A 128 -7.77 11.45 30.38
C THR A 128 -7.94 10.31 31.36
N VAL A 129 -6.82 9.81 31.87
CA VAL A 129 -6.79 9.09 33.11
C VAL A 129 -7.23 10.11 34.14
N GLU A 130 -8.53 10.14 34.39
CA GLU A 130 -9.11 10.86 35.53
C GLU A 130 -8.57 10.19 36.77
N VAL A 131 -7.47 10.74 37.31
CA VAL A 131 -6.96 10.39 38.62
C VAL A 131 -7.96 10.94 39.60
N ALA A 132 -8.83 10.07 40.12
CA ALA A 132 -9.74 10.42 41.18
C ALA A 132 -8.92 10.90 42.39
N PRO A 133 -9.23 12.07 42.99
CA PRO A 133 -8.57 12.53 44.18
C PRO A 133 -9.00 11.63 45.36
N GLN A 134 -8.01 11.11 46.05
CA GLN A 134 -8.21 10.51 47.38
C GLN A 134 -8.27 11.58 48.45
#